data_63b9b07877a590e60dbb74de36969057
#
_entry.id   63b9b07877a590e60dbb74de36969057
#
_cell.length_a   1.000
_cell.length_b   1.000
_cell.length_c   1.000
_cell.angle_alpha   90.00
_cell.angle_beta   90.00
_cell.angle_gamma   90.00
#
_symmetry.space_group_name_H-M   'P 1'
#
loop_
_entity.id
_entity.type
_entity.pdbx_description
1 polymer ?
#
loop_
_entity_poly.entity_id
_entity_poly.type
_entity_poly.pdbx_seq_one_letter_code
_entity_poly.pdbx_strand_id
1 'polypeptide(L)'
;MIALAFIFGTSSVLAFIGDKPIDLIGPVPQTLRLGLRFFPIASVIASIAIILMTVRTIASTSVHVTGSSRLPMVAGWDRLLPSWFSRLHPKFKTPINSVIFVSALTLTIAIASQIGAGIQEAFQLVDNAANVFYGIVYFTMFAIPIFGAAAIRSRAPIWLRVAAICGAALSLSAIFFTIYPIIDVPSPLSFAVKIVAVTAIANAIGVAIYLSGKKRQRA
;
A
#
# COMPACT_ATOMS: atom_id res chain seq x y z
N MET A 1 -4.34 -21.45 1.34
CA MET A 1 -5.48 -21.20 0.43
C MET A 1 -5.39 -19.87 -0.31
N ILE A 2 -5.23 -18.71 0.36
CA ILE A 2 -5.21 -17.39 -0.29
C ILE A 2 -4.10 -17.29 -1.36
N ALA A 3 -2.87 -17.71 -1.05
CA ALA A 3 -1.76 -17.67 -1.99
C ALA A 3 -2.01 -18.53 -3.24
N LEU A 4 -2.57 -19.72 -3.09
CA LEU A 4 -2.92 -20.60 -4.20
C LEU A 4 -4.03 -19.96 -5.07
N ALA A 5 -5.07 -19.39 -4.44
CA ALA A 5 -6.12 -18.70 -5.18
C ALA A 5 -5.58 -17.49 -5.95
N PHE A 6 -4.62 -16.77 -5.38
CA PHE A 6 -3.95 -15.66 -6.07
C PHE A 6 -3.12 -16.14 -7.25
N ILE A 7 -2.31 -17.21 -7.09
CA ILE A 7 -1.49 -17.79 -8.16
C ILE A 7 -2.39 -18.28 -9.31
N PHE A 8 -3.45 -19.06 -8.99
CA PHE A 8 -4.37 -19.55 -10.01
C PHE A 8 -5.12 -18.42 -10.71
N GLY A 9 -5.55 -17.39 -9.95
CA GLY A 9 -6.20 -16.20 -10.52
C GLY A 9 -5.28 -15.46 -11.50
N THR A 10 -4.05 -15.20 -11.10
CA THR A 10 -3.04 -14.52 -11.95
C THR A 10 -2.69 -15.37 -13.17
N SER A 11 -2.47 -16.67 -12.99
CA SER A 11 -2.19 -17.59 -14.11
C SER A 11 -3.36 -17.66 -15.11
N SER A 12 -4.60 -17.62 -14.62
CA SER A 12 -5.78 -17.57 -15.48
C SER A 12 -5.84 -16.28 -16.28
N VAL A 13 -5.51 -15.13 -15.68
CA VAL A 13 -5.44 -13.84 -16.38
C VAL A 13 -4.43 -13.93 -17.53
N LEU A 14 -3.21 -14.42 -17.25
CA LEU A 14 -2.16 -14.59 -18.24
C LEU A 14 -2.57 -15.53 -19.37
N ALA A 15 -3.18 -16.67 -19.04
CA ALA A 15 -3.64 -17.66 -20.03
C ALA A 15 -4.70 -17.12 -20.99
N PHE A 16 -5.63 -16.27 -20.52
CA PHE A 16 -6.66 -15.68 -21.35
C PHE A 16 -6.20 -14.46 -22.16
N ILE A 17 -5.22 -13.70 -21.67
CA ILE A 17 -4.70 -12.51 -22.35
C ILE A 17 -3.73 -12.92 -23.47
N GLY A 18 -2.94 -14.00 -23.30
CA GLY A 18 -1.93 -14.45 -24.24
C GLY A 18 -0.87 -13.37 -24.50
N ASP A 19 -0.52 -13.14 -25.76
CA ASP A 19 0.51 -12.17 -26.17
C ASP A 19 0.04 -10.70 -26.19
N LYS A 20 -1.18 -10.41 -25.73
CA LYS A 20 -1.68 -9.03 -25.70
C LYS A 20 -1.13 -8.26 -24.49
N PRO A 21 -0.94 -6.94 -24.62
CA PRO A 21 -0.53 -6.14 -23.50
C PRO A 21 -1.54 -6.22 -22.36
N ILE A 22 -1.04 -6.43 -21.14
CA ILE A 22 -1.86 -6.56 -19.93
C ILE A 22 -2.21 -5.16 -19.44
N ASP A 23 -3.50 -4.90 -19.26
CA ASP A 23 -3.96 -3.72 -18.54
C ASP A 23 -3.77 -3.93 -17.03
N LEU A 24 -2.74 -3.28 -16.46
CA LEU A 24 -2.40 -3.41 -15.04
C LEU A 24 -3.45 -2.77 -14.12
N ILE A 25 -4.27 -1.86 -14.62
CA ILE A 25 -5.32 -1.18 -13.85
C ILE A 25 -6.59 -2.04 -13.81
N GLY A 26 -6.90 -2.69 -14.93
CA GLY A 26 -8.12 -3.48 -15.09
C GLY A 26 -7.89 -4.89 -15.66
N PRO A 27 -6.99 -5.72 -15.08
CA PRO A 27 -6.71 -7.05 -15.64
C PRO A 27 -7.93 -7.98 -15.62
N VAL A 28 -8.75 -7.90 -14.60
CA VAL A 28 -9.96 -8.75 -14.48
C VAL A 28 -11.03 -8.37 -15.49
N PRO A 29 -11.42 -7.09 -15.67
CA PRO A 29 -12.30 -6.69 -16.77
C PRO A 29 -11.79 -7.07 -18.14
N GLN A 30 -10.49 -6.92 -18.39
CA GLN A 30 -9.86 -7.32 -19.65
C GLN A 30 -10.01 -8.83 -19.89
N THR A 31 -9.71 -9.64 -18.89
CA THR A 31 -9.82 -11.12 -18.97
C THR A 31 -11.26 -11.55 -19.17
N LEU A 32 -12.21 -10.96 -18.46
CA LEU A 32 -13.64 -11.30 -18.61
C LEU A 32 -14.14 -11.00 -20.04
N ARG A 33 -13.77 -9.87 -20.61
CA ARG A 33 -14.13 -9.51 -21.99
C ARG A 33 -13.53 -10.49 -23.00
N LEU A 34 -12.30 -10.93 -22.78
CA LEU A 34 -11.63 -11.88 -23.69
C LEU A 34 -12.15 -13.31 -23.52
N GLY A 35 -12.29 -13.77 -22.28
CA GLY A 35 -12.73 -15.15 -21.98
C GLY A 35 -14.18 -15.44 -22.32
N LEU A 36 -15.03 -14.44 -22.17
CA LEU A 36 -16.47 -14.58 -22.44
C LEU A 36 -16.90 -14.19 -23.86
N ARG A 37 -15.96 -13.78 -24.73
CA ARG A 37 -16.27 -13.23 -26.06
C ARG A 37 -17.16 -14.13 -26.95
N PHE A 38 -17.18 -15.43 -26.70
CA PHE A 38 -17.95 -16.42 -27.47
C PHE A 38 -19.39 -16.57 -26.98
N PHE A 39 -19.75 -15.97 -25.86
CA PHE A 39 -21.09 -16.06 -25.28
C PHE A 39 -21.92 -14.81 -25.62
N PRO A 40 -23.15 -14.92 -26.11
CA PRO A 40 -24.00 -13.77 -26.40
C PRO A 40 -24.23 -12.84 -25.21
N ILE A 41 -24.22 -13.40 -24.01
CA ILE A 41 -24.46 -12.71 -22.72
C ILE A 41 -23.16 -12.11 -22.11
N ALA A 42 -22.01 -12.27 -22.78
CA ALA A 42 -20.70 -11.89 -22.26
C ALA A 42 -20.60 -10.42 -21.89
N SER A 43 -21.18 -9.53 -22.70
CA SER A 43 -21.15 -8.10 -22.45
C SER A 43 -21.89 -7.71 -21.17
N VAL A 44 -23.02 -8.36 -20.91
CA VAL A 44 -23.83 -8.12 -19.71
C VAL A 44 -23.09 -8.60 -18.47
N ILE A 45 -22.54 -9.82 -18.50
CA ILE A 45 -21.75 -10.39 -17.38
C ILE A 45 -20.52 -9.53 -17.08
N ALA A 46 -19.78 -9.12 -18.11
CA ALA A 46 -18.62 -8.26 -17.95
C ALA A 46 -19.00 -6.89 -17.35
N SER A 47 -20.10 -6.28 -17.79
CA SER A 47 -20.60 -5.01 -17.26
C SER A 47 -21.00 -5.12 -15.79
N ILE A 48 -21.74 -6.17 -15.42
CA ILE A 48 -22.11 -6.42 -14.03
C ILE A 48 -20.86 -6.63 -13.17
N ALA A 49 -19.88 -7.40 -13.63
CA ALA A 49 -18.63 -7.62 -12.92
C ALA A 49 -17.86 -6.32 -12.70
N ILE A 50 -17.78 -5.44 -13.71
CA ILE A 50 -17.13 -4.13 -13.60
C ILE A 50 -17.85 -3.26 -12.54
N ILE A 51 -19.19 -3.23 -12.55
CA ILE A 51 -19.97 -2.48 -11.56
C ILE A 51 -19.68 -3.01 -10.15
N LEU A 52 -19.74 -4.32 -9.95
CA LEU A 52 -19.45 -4.94 -8.64
C LEU A 52 -18.02 -4.66 -8.17
N MET A 53 -17.04 -4.71 -9.06
CA MET A 53 -15.65 -4.37 -8.75
C MET A 53 -15.52 -2.89 -8.37
N THR A 54 -16.22 -1.99 -9.05
CA THR A 54 -16.22 -0.57 -8.73
C THR A 54 -16.81 -0.32 -7.34
N VAL A 55 -17.97 -0.93 -7.03
CA VAL A 55 -18.59 -0.84 -5.70
C VAL A 55 -17.65 -1.39 -4.62
N ARG A 56 -17.03 -2.55 -4.86
CA ARG A 56 -16.02 -3.12 -3.96
C ARG A 56 -14.85 -2.16 -3.73
N THR A 57 -14.34 -1.52 -4.78
CA THR A 57 -13.22 -0.58 -4.67
C THR A 57 -13.59 0.65 -3.85
N ILE A 58 -14.79 1.22 -4.07
CA ILE A 58 -15.30 2.35 -3.27
C ILE A 58 -15.43 1.96 -1.79
N ALA A 59 -16.01 0.80 -1.51
CA ALA A 59 -16.16 0.29 -0.15
C ALA A 59 -14.81 0.07 0.52
N SER A 60 -13.86 -0.58 -0.17
CA SER A 60 -12.50 -0.81 0.32
C SER A 60 -11.76 0.49 0.60
N THR A 61 -11.84 1.46 -0.30
CA THR A 61 -11.23 2.79 -0.13
C THR A 61 -11.79 3.51 1.11
N SER A 62 -13.10 3.43 1.32
CA SER A 62 -13.74 4.02 2.50
C SER A 62 -13.22 3.41 3.81
N VAL A 63 -13.03 2.10 3.85
CA VAL A 63 -12.45 1.39 5.02
C VAL A 63 -11.00 1.83 5.24
N HIS A 64 -10.19 1.91 4.18
CA HIS A 64 -8.79 2.31 4.27
C HIS A 64 -8.64 3.77 4.74
N VAL A 65 -9.43 4.70 4.21
CA VAL A 65 -9.42 6.10 4.65
C VAL A 65 -9.84 6.21 6.11
N THR A 66 -10.86 5.47 6.53
CA THR A 66 -11.31 5.45 7.93
C THR A 66 -10.24 4.87 8.87
N GLY A 67 -9.58 3.81 8.47
CA GLY A 67 -8.49 3.19 9.24
C GLY A 67 -7.26 4.11 9.35
N SER A 68 -6.77 4.60 8.23
CA SER A 68 -5.56 5.44 8.17
C SER A 68 -5.74 6.81 8.81
N SER A 69 -6.95 7.38 8.79
CA SER A 69 -7.24 8.65 9.47
C SER A 69 -7.15 8.58 11.00
N ARG A 70 -7.20 7.40 11.60
CA ARG A 70 -7.01 7.21 13.05
C ARG A 70 -5.54 7.35 13.46
N LEU A 71 -4.58 7.10 12.59
CA LEU A 71 -3.16 7.21 12.91
C LEU A 71 -2.75 8.64 13.30
N PRO A 72 -3.06 9.71 12.54
CA PRO A 72 -2.78 11.07 12.96
C PRO A 72 -3.53 11.47 14.24
N MET A 73 -4.74 10.95 14.46
CA MET A 73 -5.50 11.19 15.68
C MET A 73 -4.78 10.63 16.92
N VAL A 74 -4.34 9.37 16.86
CA VAL A 74 -3.58 8.72 17.95
C VAL A 74 -2.26 9.44 18.19
N ALA A 75 -1.52 9.77 17.12
CA ALA A 75 -0.30 10.57 17.25
C ALA A 75 -0.54 11.96 17.85
N GLY A 76 -1.74 12.53 17.67
CA GLY A 76 -2.17 13.76 18.34
C GLY A 76 -2.41 13.55 19.85
N TRP A 77 -2.99 12.43 20.26
CA TRP A 77 -3.15 12.05 21.67
C TRP A 77 -1.80 11.82 22.36
N ASP A 78 -0.87 11.20 21.64
CA ASP A 78 0.50 10.98 22.12
C ASP A 78 1.36 12.25 22.10
N ARG A 79 0.77 13.41 21.77
CA ARG A 79 1.47 14.71 21.63
C ARG A 79 2.59 14.73 20.59
N LEU A 80 2.64 13.76 19.70
CA LEU A 80 3.57 13.72 18.55
C LEU A 80 3.13 14.67 17.47
N LEU A 81 1.81 14.81 17.26
CA LEU A 81 1.18 15.78 16.34
C LEU A 81 0.42 16.86 17.13
N PRO A 82 0.12 18.01 16.49
CA PRO A 82 -0.74 19.03 17.09
C PRO A 82 -2.11 18.47 17.51
N SER A 83 -2.68 18.97 18.62
CA SER A 83 -3.99 18.57 19.13
C SER A 83 -5.15 18.80 18.13
N TRP A 84 -4.92 19.57 17.08
CA TRP A 84 -5.86 19.75 15.98
C TRP A 84 -6.25 18.42 15.33
N PHE A 85 -5.33 17.46 15.22
CA PHE A 85 -5.58 16.13 14.65
C PHE A 85 -6.46 15.24 15.55
N SER A 86 -6.44 15.45 16.86
CA SER A 86 -7.21 14.66 17.83
C SER A 86 -8.62 15.19 18.09
N ARG A 87 -9.01 16.32 17.49
CA ARG A 87 -10.36 16.89 17.64
C ARG A 87 -11.40 16.01 16.95
N LEU A 88 -12.43 15.62 17.71
CA LEU A 88 -13.55 14.84 17.23
C LEU A 88 -14.71 15.77 16.82
N HIS A 89 -15.42 15.36 15.77
CA HIS A 89 -16.65 16.06 15.36
C HIS A 89 -17.71 15.96 16.47
N PRO A 90 -18.40 17.06 16.85
CA PRO A 90 -19.33 17.07 17.99
C PRO A 90 -20.45 16.02 17.86
N LYS A 91 -21.02 15.85 16.67
CA LYS A 91 -22.15 14.95 16.40
C LYS A 91 -21.69 13.53 16.06
N PHE A 92 -20.73 13.37 15.14
CA PHE A 92 -20.36 12.05 14.58
C PHE A 92 -19.21 11.38 15.33
N LYS A 93 -18.55 12.08 16.25
CA LYS A 93 -17.40 11.58 17.04
C LYS A 93 -16.26 11.03 16.16
N THR A 94 -16.15 11.51 14.92
CA THR A 94 -15.10 11.14 13.97
C THR A 94 -13.97 12.18 13.98
N PRO A 95 -12.71 11.80 13.76
CA PRO A 95 -11.58 12.72 13.71
C PRO A 95 -11.54 13.46 12.36
N ILE A 96 -12.44 14.40 12.16
CA ILE A 96 -12.68 15.06 10.86
C ILE A 96 -11.41 15.71 10.29
N ASN A 97 -10.60 16.34 11.13
CA ASN A 97 -9.37 16.99 10.69
C ASN A 97 -8.32 15.96 10.19
N SER A 98 -8.22 14.81 10.84
CA SER A 98 -7.36 13.70 10.38
C SER A 98 -7.88 13.09 9.08
N VAL A 99 -9.20 12.94 8.94
CA VAL A 99 -9.82 12.46 7.68
C VAL A 99 -9.51 13.42 6.54
N ILE A 100 -9.76 14.73 6.72
CA ILE A 100 -9.48 15.75 5.69
C ILE A 100 -8.01 15.75 5.32
N PHE A 101 -7.11 15.71 6.31
CA PHE A 101 -5.67 15.69 6.07
C PHE A 101 -5.23 14.46 5.25
N VAL A 102 -5.65 13.26 5.66
CA VAL A 102 -5.29 12.02 4.95
C VAL A 102 -5.89 12.03 3.54
N SER A 103 -7.15 12.45 3.38
CA SER A 103 -7.79 12.52 2.06
C SER A 103 -7.10 13.54 1.15
N ALA A 104 -6.77 14.71 1.65
CA ALA A 104 -6.07 15.75 0.89
C ALA A 104 -4.66 15.27 0.49
N LEU A 105 -3.92 14.64 1.40
CA LEU A 105 -2.61 14.08 1.12
C LEU A 105 -2.68 12.98 0.04
N THR A 106 -3.64 12.07 0.16
CA THR A 106 -3.85 11.00 -0.82
C THR A 106 -4.19 11.57 -2.19
N LEU A 107 -5.08 12.57 -2.25
CA LEU A 107 -5.46 13.22 -3.51
C LEU A 107 -4.25 13.96 -4.13
N THR A 108 -3.48 14.66 -3.32
CA THR A 108 -2.25 15.35 -3.78
C THR A 108 -1.26 14.37 -4.38
N ILE A 109 -1.00 13.24 -3.72
CA ILE A 109 -0.11 12.20 -4.23
C ILE A 109 -0.66 11.60 -5.53
N ALA A 110 -1.96 11.31 -5.58
CA ALA A 110 -2.60 10.76 -6.77
C ALA A 110 -2.51 11.72 -7.98
N ILE A 111 -2.69 13.03 -7.78
CA ILE A 111 -2.54 14.03 -8.84
C ILE A 111 -1.06 14.15 -9.23
N ALA A 112 -0.16 14.26 -8.25
CA ALA A 112 1.26 14.43 -8.50
C ALA A 112 1.87 13.24 -9.27
N SER A 113 1.39 12.02 -9.02
CA SER A 113 1.85 10.81 -9.72
C SER A 113 1.52 10.81 -11.22
N GLN A 114 0.53 11.59 -11.66
CA GLN A 114 0.14 11.69 -13.06
C GLN A 114 1.04 12.67 -13.87
N ILE A 115 1.83 13.48 -13.18
CA ILE A 115 2.65 14.50 -13.84
C ILE A 115 3.89 13.84 -14.46
N GLY A 116 4.00 13.90 -15.79
CA GLY A 116 5.17 13.42 -16.53
C GLY A 116 5.30 11.90 -16.60
N ALA A 117 4.22 11.15 -16.32
CA ALA A 117 4.19 9.69 -16.40
C ALA A 117 2.94 9.22 -17.17
N GLY A 118 3.05 8.08 -17.86
CA GLY A 118 1.88 7.40 -18.38
C GLY A 118 0.98 6.88 -17.25
N ILE A 119 -0.32 6.71 -17.52
CA ILE A 119 -1.30 6.27 -16.49
C ILE A 119 -0.86 4.97 -15.81
N GLN A 120 -0.35 4.00 -16.56
CA GLN A 120 0.13 2.72 -16.03
C GLN A 120 1.41 2.88 -15.21
N GLU A 121 2.35 3.73 -15.66
CA GLU A 121 3.57 4.04 -14.92
C GLU A 121 3.25 4.73 -13.59
N ALA A 122 2.35 5.73 -13.62
CA ALA A 122 1.92 6.44 -12.42
C ALA A 122 1.24 5.50 -11.40
N PHE A 123 0.34 4.62 -11.87
CA PHE A 123 -0.31 3.62 -11.04
C PHE A 123 0.73 2.70 -10.38
N GLN A 124 1.66 2.16 -11.17
CA GLN A 124 2.66 1.23 -10.67
C GLN A 124 3.67 1.91 -9.72
N LEU A 125 3.99 3.18 -9.95
CA LEU A 125 4.87 3.94 -9.06
C LEU A 125 4.25 4.09 -7.67
N VAL A 126 2.96 4.43 -7.59
CA VAL A 126 2.24 4.55 -6.31
C VAL A 126 2.08 3.19 -5.63
N ASP A 127 1.71 2.15 -6.39
CA ASP A 127 1.55 0.79 -5.87
C ASP A 127 2.87 0.23 -5.34
N ASN A 128 3.95 0.33 -6.11
CA ASN A 128 5.27 -0.11 -5.69
C ASN A 128 5.79 0.67 -4.47
N ALA A 129 5.59 1.99 -4.42
CA ALA A 129 5.95 2.77 -3.23
C ALA A 129 5.17 2.29 -1.99
N ALA A 130 3.87 2.03 -2.11
CA ALA A 130 3.07 1.48 -1.02
C ALA A 130 3.59 0.10 -0.58
N ASN A 131 3.93 -0.79 -1.51
CA ASN A 131 4.46 -2.11 -1.23
C ASN A 131 5.83 -2.05 -0.52
N VAL A 132 6.69 -1.08 -0.87
CA VAL A 132 7.95 -0.84 -0.14
C VAL A 132 7.67 -0.44 1.31
N PHE A 133 6.69 0.44 1.58
CA PHE A 133 6.30 0.77 2.96
C PHE A 133 5.80 -0.45 3.73
N TYR A 134 4.95 -1.30 3.12
CA TYR A 134 4.54 -2.56 3.74
C TYR A 134 5.73 -3.47 4.04
N GLY A 135 6.66 -3.60 3.10
CA GLY A 135 7.88 -4.37 3.30
C GLY A 135 8.72 -3.87 4.49
N ILE A 136 8.88 -2.55 4.65
CA ILE A 136 9.59 -1.95 5.79
C ILE A 136 8.87 -2.25 7.11
N VAL A 137 7.54 -2.15 7.14
CA VAL A 137 6.73 -2.47 8.34
C VAL A 137 6.90 -3.94 8.71
N TYR A 138 6.73 -4.85 7.76
CA TYR A 138 6.93 -6.29 8.02
C TYR A 138 8.35 -6.62 8.46
N PHE A 139 9.36 -6.04 7.81
CA PHE A 139 10.75 -6.20 8.23
C PHE A 139 10.95 -5.76 9.68
N THR A 140 10.40 -4.61 10.06
CA THR A 140 10.47 -4.11 11.44
C THR A 140 9.77 -5.04 12.41
N MET A 141 8.58 -5.58 12.04
CA MET A 141 7.86 -6.56 12.87
C MET A 141 8.67 -7.84 13.08
N PHE A 142 9.33 -8.35 12.03
CA PHE A 142 10.20 -9.52 12.15
C PHE A 142 11.50 -9.24 12.90
N ALA A 143 11.97 -7.99 12.93
CA ALA A 143 13.14 -7.61 13.73
C ALA A 143 12.87 -7.71 15.25
N ILE A 144 11.63 -7.55 15.71
CA ILE A 144 11.27 -7.59 17.13
C ILE A 144 11.64 -8.92 17.80
N PRO A 145 11.26 -10.12 17.31
CA PRO A 145 11.67 -11.40 17.90
C PRO A 145 13.18 -11.66 17.85
N ILE A 146 13.88 -11.03 16.92
CA ILE A 146 15.34 -11.22 16.73
C ILE A 146 16.11 -10.36 17.74
N PHE A 147 15.77 -9.06 17.84
CA PHE A 147 16.54 -8.07 18.60
C PHE A 147 15.83 -7.61 19.89
N GLY A 148 14.52 -7.78 19.99
CA GLY A 148 13.69 -7.22 21.08
C GLY A 148 13.75 -7.99 22.40
N ALA A 149 14.47 -9.11 22.48
CA ALA A 149 14.56 -9.96 23.66
C ALA A 149 15.04 -9.21 24.92
N ALA A 150 15.92 -8.23 24.76
CA ALA A 150 16.44 -7.42 25.85
C ALA A 150 15.38 -6.49 26.45
N ALA A 151 14.45 -6.00 25.65
CA ALA A 151 13.38 -5.09 26.08
C ALA A 151 12.22 -5.82 26.78
N ILE A 152 11.96 -7.09 26.38
CA ILE A 152 10.80 -7.87 26.84
C ILE A 152 11.15 -8.78 28.02
N ARG A 153 12.42 -8.85 28.46
CA ARG A 153 12.94 -9.77 29.51
C ARG A 153 12.65 -11.26 29.25
N SER A 154 12.25 -11.64 28.04
CA SER A 154 11.95 -13.01 27.64
C SER A 154 12.61 -13.29 26.29
N ARG A 155 13.34 -14.39 26.21
CA ARG A 155 13.93 -14.82 24.93
C ARG A 155 12.87 -15.55 24.11
N ALA A 156 12.65 -15.08 22.90
CA ALA A 156 11.78 -15.77 21.95
C ALA A 156 12.32 -17.21 21.70
N PRO A 157 11.44 -18.22 21.61
CA PRO A 157 11.83 -19.60 21.32
C PRO A 157 12.55 -19.67 19.96
N ILE A 158 13.43 -20.62 19.79
CA ILE A 158 14.31 -20.74 18.61
C ILE A 158 13.49 -20.80 17.32
N TRP A 159 12.41 -21.57 17.29
CA TRP A 159 11.55 -21.67 16.10
C TRP A 159 10.98 -20.32 15.66
N LEU A 160 10.58 -19.47 16.62
CA LEU A 160 10.06 -18.13 16.33
C LEU A 160 11.15 -17.21 15.77
N ARG A 161 12.38 -17.33 16.29
CA ARG A 161 13.52 -16.55 15.76
C ARG A 161 13.89 -16.97 14.35
N VAL A 162 13.89 -18.27 14.06
CA VAL A 162 14.13 -18.79 12.71
C VAL A 162 13.03 -18.32 11.76
N ALA A 163 11.77 -18.43 12.14
CA ALA A 163 10.65 -17.93 11.34
C ALA A 163 10.75 -16.40 11.10
N ALA A 164 11.17 -15.63 12.10
CA ALA A 164 11.37 -14.20 11.99
C ALA A 164 12.54 -13.86 11.04
N ILE A 165 13.63 -14.60 11.05
CA ILE A 165 14.75 -14.40 10.12
C ILE A 165 14.29 -14.69 8.68
N CYS A 166 13.58 -15.79 8.46
CA CYS A 166 13.00 -16.09 7.14
C CYS A 166 12.03 -15.01 6.67
N GLY A 167 11.15 -14.52 7.56
CA GLY A 167 10.20 -13.44 7.26
C GLY A 167 10.92 -12.13 6.94
N ALA A 168 11.97 -11.78 7.68
CA ALA A 168 12.80 -10.61 7.41
C ALA A 168 13.50 -10.70 6.05
N ALA A 169 14.07 -11.86 5.74
CA ALA A 169 14.72 -12.09 4.44
C ALA A 169 13.72 -11.98 3.28
N LEU A 170 12.53 -12.56 3.42
CA LEU A 170 11.46 -12.44 2.42
C LEU A 170 11.00 -10.99 2.26
N SER A 171 10.87 -10.23 3.35
CA SER A 171 10.49 -8.81 3.28
C SER A 171 11.54 -7.98 2.56
N LEU A 172 12.83 -8.22 2.81
CA LEU A 172 13.92 -7.55 2.10
C LEU A 172 13.93 -7.91 0.61
N SER A 173 13.74 -9.20 0.28
CA SER A 173 13.62 -9.63 -1.11
C SER A 173 12.43 -8.98 -1.81
N ALA A 174 11.28 -8.91 -1.16
CA ALA A 174 10.10 -8.24 -1.70
C ALA A 174 10.36 -6.75 -1.97
N ILE A 175 11.00 -6.03 -1.04
CA ILE A 175 11.39 -4.62 -1.23
C ILE A 175 12.31 -4.51 -2.46
N PHE A 176 13.33 -5.36 -2.55
CA PHE A 176 14.29 -5.32 -3.66
C PHE A 176 13.60 -5.52 -5.00
N PHE A 177 12.77 -6.55 -5.14
CA PHE A 177 12.06 -6.82 -6.39
C PHE A 177 10.97 -5.78 -6.71
N THR A 178 10.40 -5.13 -5.70
CA THR A 178 9.39 -4.07 -5.90
C THR A 178 9.98 -2.77 -6.47
N ILE A 179 11.28 -2.51 -6.22
CA ILE A 179 11.96 -1.33 -6.76
C ILE A 179 12.15 -1.43 -8.28
N TYR A 180 12.26 -2.63 -8.83
CA TYR A 180 12.40 -2.84 -10.27
C TYR A 180 11.03 -2.79 -10.98
N PRO A 181 10.90 -2.06 -12.09
CA PRO A 181 9.66 -2.03 -12.87
C PRO A 181 9.40 -3.39 -13.54
N ILE A 182 8.14 -3.84 -13.47
CA ILE A 182 7.66 -5.05 -14.16
C ILE A 182 7.20 -4.70 -15.58
N ILE A 183 6.92 -3.41 -15.83
CA ILE A 183 6.47 -2.90 -17.14
C ILE A 183 7.63 -2.25 -17.91
N ASP A 184 7.45 -2.16 -19.21
CA ASP A 184 8.33 -1.35 -20.06
C ASP A 184 8.15 0.14 -19.71
N VAL A 185 9.19 0.70 -19.11
CA VAL A 185 9.30 2.13 -18.80
C VAL A 185 10.46 2.73 -19.58
N PRO A 186 10.41 4.02 -19.92
CA PRO A 186 11.48 4.68 -20.69
C PRO A 186 12.85 4.57 -20.02
N SER A 187 12.90 4.50 -18.68
CA SER A 187 14.14 4.35 -17.91
C SER A 187 13.87 3.61 -16.61
N PRO A 188 14.25 2.31 -16.49
CA PRO A 188 14.13 1.53 -15.27
C PRO A 188 14.85 2.15 -14.07
N LEU A 189 16.01 2.77 -14.32
CA LEU A 189 16.77 3.45 -13.28
C LEU A 189 16.03 4.68 -12.73
N SER A 190 15.46 5.50 -13.62
CA SER A 190 14.66 6.66 -13.21
C SER A 190 13.44 6.25 -12.38
N PHE A 191 12.77 5.17 -12.79
CA PHE A 191 11.64 4.60 -12.05
C PHE A 191 12.06 4.15 -10.65
N ALA A 192 13.14 3.38 -10.53
CA ALA A 192 13.67 2.91 -9.25
C ALA A 192 14.06 4.08 -8.34
N VAL A 193 14.74 5.10 -8.89
CA VAL A 193 15.13 6.31 -8.14
C VAL A 193 13.89 7.07 -7.64
N LYS A 194 12.82 7.19 -8.44
CA LYS A 194 11.57 7.82 -8.00
C LYS A 194 10.96 7.09 -6.79
N ILE A 195 10.89 5.75 -6.82
CA ILE A 195 10.35 4.95 -5.70
C ILE A 195 11.20 5.14 -4.44
N VAL A 196 12.52 5.00 -4.56
CA VAL A 196 13.44 5.16 -3.43
C VAL A 196 13.35 6.58 -2.87
N ALA A 197 13.31 7.60 -3.72
CA ALA A 197 13.20 8.99 -3.28
C ALA A 197 11.89 9.26 -2.54
N VAL A 198 10.75 8.83 -3.07
CA VAL A 198 9.43 8.98 -2.41
C VAL A 198 9.44 8.29 -1.05
N THR A 199 9.95 7.06 -0.99
CA THR A 199 10.03 6.30 0.27
C THR A 199 10.96 6.98 1.28
N ALA A 200 12.14 7.44 0.86
CA ALA A 200 13.11 8.10 1.72
C ALA A 200 12.57 9.45 2.25
N ILE A 201 11.97 10.26 1.40
CA ILE A 201 11.38 11.55 1.78
C ILE A 201 10.26 11.35 2.80
N ALA A 202 9.35 10.42 2.55
CA ALA A 202 8.23 10.17 3.47
C ALA A 202 8.72 9.66 4.84
N ASN A 203 9.72 8.76 4.87
CA ASN A 203 10.34 8.31 6.13
C ASN A 203 11.08 9.45 6.84
N ALA A 204 11.81 10.30 6.12
CA ALA A 204 12.49 11.47 6.69
C ALA A 204 11.50 12.45 7.33
N ILE A 205 10.34 12.70 6.67
CA ILE A 205 9.25 13.51 7.23
C ILE A 205 8.71 12.87 8.51
N GLY A 206 8.47 11.55 8.50
CA GLY A 206 8.01 10.82 9.69
C GLY A 206 8.97 10.93 10.87
N VAL A 207 10.26 10.77 10.63
CA VAL A 207 11.32 10.95 11.64
C VAL A 207 11.36 12.38 12.15
N ALA A 208 11.27 13.38 11.29
CA ALA A 208 11.27 14.79 11.67
C ALA A 208 10.06 15.13 12.57
N ILE A 209 8.87 14.63 12.23
CA ILE A 209 7.65 14.77 13.04
C ILE A 209 7.86 14.14 14.41
N TYR A 210 8.36 12.90 14.46
CA TYR A 210 8.62 12.19 15.71
C TYR A 210 9.60 12.94 16.62
N LEU A 211 10.73 13.38 16.07
CA LEU A 211 11.75 14.14 16.83
C LEU A 211 11.20 15.48 17.34
N SER A 212 10.40 16.17 16.54
CA SER A 212 9.73 17.42 16.94
C SER A 212 8.71 17.19 18.05
N GLY A 213 7.92 16.11 17.95
CA GLY A 213 6.96 15.70 18.99
C GLY A 213 7.66 15.34 20.30
N LYS A 214 8.76 14.59 20.24
CA LYS A 214 9.54 14.22 21.43
C LYS A 214 10.12 15.42 22.18
N LYS A 215 10.52 16.47 21.45
CA LYS A 215 10.94 17.74 22.08
C LYS A 215 9.80 18.41 22.85
N ARG A 216 8.56 18.39 22.30
CA ARG A 216 7.37 18.96 22.95
C ARG A 216 6.93 18.20 24.20
N GLN A 217 7.20 16.90 24.28
CA GLN A 217 6.89 16.08 25.47
C GLN A 217 7.84 16.35 26.63
N ARG A 218 9.06 16.85 26.34
CA ARG A 218 10.10 17.13 27.33
C ARG A 218 10.08 18.56 27.87
N ALA A 219 9.42 19.47 27.15
CA ALA A 219 9.19 20.85 27.54
C ALA A 219 7.85 21.01 28.28
#